data_56254cb5a24a762ad17238ddc9f7f7f1
#
_entry.id   56254cb5a24a762ad17238ddc9f7f7f1
#
_cell.length_a   1.000
_cell.length_b   1.000
_cell.length_c   1.000
_cell.angle_alpha   90.00
_cell.angle_beta   90.00
_cell.angle_gamma   90.00
#
_symmetry.space_group_name_H-M   'P 1'
#
loop_
_entity.id
_entity.type
_entity.pdbx_description
1 polymer ?
#
loop_
_entity_poly.entity_id
_entity_poly.type
_entity_poly.pdbx_seq_one_letter_code
_entity_poly.pdbx_strand_id
1 'polypeptide(L)'
;VSSAVRRSPPLGRRAIAGIVVATIVAGVVVLLVGLFLLRMMMQVVFATEGDVPDASSMDLPVGSSVTASETSCGSGGCWAVFTVRPPDGTTPTELARQIEDEHGDGIPGDLLDPRTIFVSTEVGASDVAVRGSFW
;
A
#
# COMPACT_ATOMS: atom_id res chain seq x y z
N VAL A 1 25.26 11.31 -65.12
CA VAL A 1 24.38 10.54 -64.26
C VAL A 1 23.74 11.53 -63.29
N SER A 2 22.47 11.97 -63.59
CA SER A 2 21.75 12.92 -62.73
C SER A 2 20.96 12.15 -61.66
N SER A 3 21.41 12.23 -60.43
CA SER A 3 20.68 11.68 -59.29
C SER A 3 19.49 12.58 -58.93
N ALA A 4 18.30 12.13 -59.27
CA ALA A 4 17.05 12.81 -58.91
C ALA A 4 16.81 12.70 -57.39
N VAL A 5 17.00 13.79 -56.64
CA VAL A 5 16.65 13.91 -55.21
C VAL A 5 15.12 13.86 -55.10
N ARG A 6 14.57 12.73 -54.66
CA ARG A 6 13.13 12.60 -54.32
C ARG A 6 12.85 13.48 -53.10
N ARG A 7 12.17 14.59 -53.30
CA ARG A 7 11.60 15.40 -52.23
C ARG A 7 10.37 14.67 -51.69
N SER A 8 10.41 14.25 -50.43
CA SER A 8 9.23 13.70 -49.73
C SER A 8 8.15 14.77 -49.63
N PRO A 9 6.87 14.44 -49.88
CA PRO A 9 5.78 15.41 -49.76
C PRO A 9 5.64 15.89 -48.28
N PRO A 10 5.23 17.15 -48.05
CA PRO A 10 5.02 17.67 -46.70
C PRO A 10 3.88 16.91 -46.02
N LEU A 11 4.10 16.45 -44.81
CA LEU A 11 3.10 15.81 -43.96
C LEU A 11 1.93 16.77 -43.74
N GLY A 12 0.71 16.34 -44.10
CA GLY A 12 -0.49 17.13 -43.91
C GLY A 12 -0.75 17.39 -42.41
N ARG A 13 -1.39 18.53 -42.08
CA ARG A 13 -1.72 18.90 -40.68
C ARG A 13 -2.38 17.78 -39.85
N ARG A 14 -3.21 16.95 -40.50
CA ARG A 14 -3.86 15.80 -39.85
C ARG A 14 -2.87 14.68 -39.48
N ALA A 15 -1.85 14.45 -40.28
CA ALA A 15 -0.81 13.48 -39.97
C ALA A 15 0.08 13.96 -38.82
N ILE A 16 0.41 15.24 -38.78
CA ILE A 16 1.18 15.84 -37.67
C ILE A 16 0.39 15.76 -36.35
N ALA A 17 -0.90 16.09 -36.35
CA ALA A 17 -1.75 15.97 -35.18
C ALA A 17 -1.85 14.51 -34.69
N GLY A 18 -1.97 13.55 -35.58
CA GLY A 18 -1.99 12.12 -35.23
C GLY A 18 -0.69 11.66 -34.59
N ILE A 19 0.45 12.09 -35.14
CA ILE A 19 1.78 11.76 -34.55
C ILE A 19 1.91 12.37 -33.16
N VAL A 20 1.55 13.63 -32.95
CA VAL A 20 1.61 14.30 -31.63
C VAL A 20 0.76 13.58 -30.60
N VAL A 21 -0.50 13.23 -30.95
CA VAL A 21 -1.36 12.47 -30.04
C VAL A 21 -0.76 11.08 -29.71
N ALA A 22 -0.28 10.37 -30.72
CA ALA A 22 0.35 9.06 -30.50
C ALA A 22 1.59 9.14 -29.60
N THR A 23 2.41 10.17 -29.75
CA THR A 23 3.59 10.40 -28.91
C THR A 23 3.20 10.72 -27.47
N ILE A 24 2.17 11.54 -27.25
CA ILE A 24 1.67 11.85 -25.91
C ILE A 24 1.13 10.58 -25.23
N VAL A 25 0.31 9.80 -25.93
CA VAL A 25 -0.24 8.55 -25.41
C VAL A 25 0.88 7.57 -25.07
N ALA A 26 1.85 7.39 -25.95
CA ALA A 26 3.01 6.53 -25.67
C ALA A 26 3.81 7.02 -24.45
N GLY A 27 4.02 8.32 -24.31
CA GLY A 27 4.69 8.92 -23.15
C GLY A 27 3.95 8.66 -21.84
N VAL A 28 2.62 8.81 -21.83
CA VAL A 28 1.78 8.51 -20.65
C VAL A 28 1.84 7.03 -20.30
N VAL A 29 1.77 6.13 -21.27
CA VAL A 29 1.87 4.68 -21.02
C VAL A 29 3.23 4.33 -20.41
N VAL A 30 4.32 4.84 -20.97
CA VAL A 30 5.68 4.61 -20.42
C VAL A 30 5.81 5.13 -18.99
N LEU A 31 5.24 6.32 -18.70
CA LEU A 31 5.23 6.88 -17.35
C LEU A 31 4.46 5.98 -16.37
N LEU A 32 3.26 5.53 -16.74
CA LEU A 32 2.44 4.67 -15.88
C LEU A 32 3.10 3.32 -15.62
N VAL A 33 3.69 2.71 -16.65
CA VAL A 33 4.46 1.47 -16.50
C VAL A 33 5.69 1.69 -15.61
N GLY A 34 6.41 2.80 -15.78
CA GLY A 34 7.55 3.16 -14.94
C GLY A 34 7.18 3.33 -13.47
N LEU A 35 6.07 4.02 -13.19
CA LEU A 35 5.55 4.17 -11.83
C LEU A 35 5.10 2.83 -11.22
N PHE A 36 4.45 1.99 -12.01
CA PHE A 36 4.06 0.64 -11.57
C PHE A 36 5.27 -0.23 -11.21
N LEU A 37 6.29 -0.26 -12.08
CA LEU A 37 7.52 -1.01 -11.83
C LEU A 37 8.28 -0.47 -10.63
N LEU A 38 8.35 0.86 -10.46
CA LEU A 38 8.96 1.50 -9.30
C LEU A 38 8.25 1.08 -8.01
N ARG A 39 6.90 1.11 -8.00
CA ARG A 39 6.11 0.64 -6.86
C ARG A 39 6.38 -0.83 -6.53
N MET A 40 6.41 -1.71 -7.54
CA MET A 40 6.73 -3.13 -7.35
C MET A 40 8.14 -3.33 -6.79
N MET A 41 9.12 -2.57 -7.30
CA MET A 41 10.49 -2.63 -6.82
C MET A 41 10.60 -2.15 -5.37
N MET A 42 9.88 -1.09 -4.99
CA MET A 42 9.82 -0.60 -3.62
C MET A 42 9.27 -1.68 -2.66
N GLN A 43 8.22 -2.40 -3.04
CA GLN A 43 7.69 -3.50 -2.23
C GLN A 43 8.72 -4.61 -1.97
N VAL A 44 9.55 -4.95 -2.97
CA VAL A 44 10.60 -5.96 -2.82
C VAL A 44 11.75 -5.45 -1.94
N VAL A 45 12.13 -4.18 -2.09
CA VAL A 45 13.24 -3.57 -1.32
C VAL A 45 12.87 -3.43 0.16
N PHE A 46 11.62 -3.12 0.47
CA PHE A 46 11.14 -2.97 1.86
C PHE A 46 10.67 -4.29 2.50
N ALA A 47 10.63 -5.40 1.75
CA ALA A 47 10.35 -6.72 2.29
C ALA A 47 11.56 -7.23 3.08
N THR A 48 11.66 -6.86 4.36
CA THR A 48 12.70 -7.38 5.28
C THR A 48 12.12 -8.53 6.09
N GLU A 49 12.80 -9.69 6.10
CA GLU A 49 12.39 -10.80 6.96
C GLU A 49 12.38 -10.37 8.43
N GLY A 50 11.29 -10.65 9.12
CA GLY A 50 11.13 -10.32 10.54
C GLY A 50 10.63 -8.92 10.83
N ASP A 51 10.41 -8.09 9.81
CA ASP A 51 9.82 -6.76 9.99
C ASP A 51 8.32 -6.86 10.32
N VAL A 52 7.89 -6.08 11.30
CA VAL A 52 6.50 -6.04 11.78
C VAL A 52 6.06 -4.59 11.94
N PRO A 53 4.77 -4.29 11.78
CA PRO A 53 4.27 -2.93 11.96
C PRO A 53 4.38 -2.48 13.42
N ASP A 54 4.68 -1.19 13.60
CA ASP A 54 4.64 -0.54 14.90
C ASP A 54 3.20 -0.25 15.35
N ALA A 55 2.98 -0.12 16.66
CA ALA A 55 1.67 0.24 17.22
C ALA A 55 1.11 1.57 16.68
N SER A 56 2.00 2.52 16.36
CA SER A 56 1.63 3.82 15.79
C SER A 56 1.12 3.74 14.35
N SER A 57 1.47 2.68 13.61
CA SER A 57 1.01 2.45 12.25
C SER A 57 -0.31 1.66 12.16
N MET A 58 -0.82 1.19 13.31
CA MET A 58 -2.07 0.42 13.40
C MET A 58 -3.33 1.28 13.39
N ASP A 59 -3.19 2.61 13.41
CA ASP A 59 -4.28 3.59 13.39
C ASP A 59 -5.45 3.22 14.33
N LEU A 60 -5.10 2.98 15.61
CA LEU A 60 -6.05 2.50 16.61
C LEU A 60 -7.04 3.61 17.04
N PRO A 61 -8.29 3.27 17.35
CA PRO A 61 -9.31 4.23 17.74
C PRO A 61 -8.87 5.13 18.89
N VAL A 62 -9.26 6.41 18.82
CA VAL A 62 -8.87 7.45 19.79
C VAL A 62 -9.32 7.06 21.20
N GLY A 63 -8.40 7.18 22.17
CA GLY A 63 -8.65 6.83 23.57
C GLY A 63 -8.37 5.38 23.92
N SER A 64 -8.10 4.52 22.95
CA SER A 64 -7.55 3.18 23.22
C SER A 64 -6.10 3.27 23.66
N SER A 65 -5.62 2.29 24.41
CA SER A 65 -4.24 2.25 24.89
C SER A 65 -3.61 0.87 24.67
N VAL A 66 -2.40 0.85 24.08
CA VAL A 66 -1.59 -0.36 23.95
C VAL A 66 -0.93 -0.65 25.29
N THR A 67 -1.23 -1.79 25.88
CA THR A 67 -0.70 -2.22 27.19
C THR A 67 0.43 -3.22 27.08
N ALA A 68 0.50 -3.96 25.98
CA ALA A 68 1.59 -4.88 25.67
C ALA A 68 1.79 -4.99 24.15
N SER A 69 3.01 -5.35 23.74
CA SER A 69 3.38 -5.61 22.36
C SER A 69 4.31 -6.80 22.30
N GLU A 70 4.00 -7.76 21.44
CA GLU A 70 4.81 -8.96 21.21
C GLU A 70 5.00 -9.18 19.73
N THR A 71 6.17 -9.69 19.33
CA THR A 71 6.43 -10.15 17.96
C THR A 71 6.46 -11.66 17.93
N SER A 72 5.71 -12.24 17.01
CA SER A 72 5.70 -13.68 16.76
C SER A 72 6.03 -13.95 15.29
N CYS A 73 6.74 -15.06 15.03
CA CYS A 73 7.13 -15.47 13.69
C CYS A 73 6.75 -16.95 13.45
N GLY A 74 6.37 -17.26 12.22
CA GLY A 74 6.06 -18.61 11.79
C GLY A 74 6.38 -18.82 10.31
N SER A 75 5.93 -19.94 9.75
CA SER A 75 6.19 -20.29 8.33
C SER A 75 5.58 -19.29 7.32
N GLY A 76 4.67 -18.41 7.76
CA GLY A 76 4.04 -17.38 6.92
C GLY A 76 4.61 -15.98 7.12
N GLY A 77 5.72 -15.81 7.86
CA GLY A 77 6.31 -14.51 8.18
C GLY A 77 6.20 -14.13 9.65
N CYS A 78 6.45 -12.86 9.94
CA CYS A 78 6.34 -12.30 11.28
C CYS A 78 5.14 -11.36 11.39
N TRP A 79 4.61 -11.24 12.61
CA TRP A 79 3.52 -10.33 12.93
C TRP A 79 3.69 -9.74 14.33
N ALA A 80 3.20 -8.54 14.53
CA ALA A 80 3.07 -7.95 15.84
C ALA A 80 1.70 -8.26 16.43
N VAL A 81 1.63 -8.48 17.74
CA VAL A 81 0.41 -8.60 18.51
C VAL A 81 0.39 -7.51 19.58
N PHE A 82 -0.60 -6.66 19.52
CA PHE A 82 -0.79 -5.56 20.47
C PHE A 82 -1.98 -5.88 21.38
N THR A 83 -1.77 -5.86 22.68
CA THR A 83 -2.87 -5.91 23.66
C THR A 83 -3.40 -4.51 23.84
N VAL A 84 -4.63 -4.26 23.38
CA VAL A 84 -5.25 -2.93 23.35
C VAL A 84 -6.41 -2.88 24.34
N ARG A 85 -6.32 -1.93 25.26
CA ARG A 85 -7.43 -1.63 26.19
C ARG A 85 -8.40 -0.66 25.53
N PRO A 86 -9.72 -0.96 25.56
CA PRO A 86 -10.75 -0.05 25.07
C PRO A 86 -10.75 1.30 25.80
N PRO A 87 -11.23 2.37 25.16
CA PRO A 87 -11.57 3.63 25.85
C PRO A 87 -12.65 3.42 26.91
N ASP A 88 -12.73 4.34 27.87
CA ASP A 88 -13.76 4.30 28.88
C ASP A 88 -15.17 4.32 28.27
N GLY A 89 -16.00 3.37 28.68
CA GLY A 89 -17.36 3.19 28.17
C GLY A 89 -17.50 2.36 26.91
N THR A 90 -16.40 1.89 26.33
CA THR A 90 -16.38 0.99 25.15
C THR A 90 -16.05 -0.44 25.61
N THR A 91 -16.79 -1.41 25.10
CA THR A 91 -16.49 -2.83 25.35
C THR A 91 -15.40 -3.37 24.42
N PRO A 92 -14.65 -4.42 24.81
CA PRO A 92 -13.68 -5.06 23.90
C PRO A 92 -14.30 -5.49 22.57
N THR A 93 -15.53 -5.98 22.57
CA THR A 93 -16.25 -6.40 21.36
C THR A 93 -16.57 -5.23 20.44
N GLU A 94 -16.93 -4.08 20.99
CA GLU A 94 -17.18 -2.86 20.21
C GLU A 94 -15.88 -2.31 19.61
N LEU A 95 -14.78 -2.31 20.39
CA LEU A 95 -13.48 -1.90 19.90
C LEU A 95 -13.01 -2.80 18.76
N ALA A 96 -13.09 -4.13 18.91
CA ALA A 96 -12.71 -5.07 17.89
C ALA A 96 -13.49 -4.85 16.59
N ARG A 97 -14.82 -4.70 16.69
CA ARG A 97 -15.67 -4.43 15.54
C ARG A 97 -15.32 -3.09 14.88
N GLN A 98 -15.04 -2.04 15.65
CA GLN A 98 -14.63 -0.75 15.11
C GLN A 98 -13.33 -0.86 14.31
N ILE A 99 -12.33 -1.58 14.83
CA ILE A 99 -11.07 -1.83 14.15
C ILE A 99 -11.29 -2.63 12.84
N GLU A 100 -12.14 -3.66 12.89
CA GLU A 100 -12.46 -4.48 11.71
C GLU A 100 -13.23 -3.70 10.64
N ASP A 101 -14.20 -2.88 11.06
CA ASP A 101 -14.97 -2.03 10.12
C ASP A 101 -14.08 -0.97 9.45
N GLU A 102 -13.06 -0.46 10.16
CA GLU A 102 -12.15 0.59 9.65
C GLU A 102 -11.00 0.01 8.83
N HIS A 103 -10.48 -1.16 9.20
CA HIS A 103 -9.25 -1.74 8.65
C HIS A 103 -9.41 -3.15 8.07
N GLY A 104 -10.64 -3.63 7.86
CA GLY A 104 -10.90 -4.99 7.37
C GLY A 104 -10.28 -5.29 6.01
N ASP A 105 -10.08 -4.28 5.16
CA ASP A 105 -9.38 -4.38 3.88
C ASP A 105 -7.86 -4.15 3.99
N GLY A 106 -7.35 -3.92 5.21
CA GLY A 106 -5.97 -3.57 5.51
C GLY A 106 -5.70 -2.06 5.48
N ILE A 107 -4.65 -1.66 6.18
CA ILE A 107 -4.16 -0.27 6.22
C ILE A 107 -3.20 -0.10 5.04
N PRO A 108 -3.52 0.76 4.05
CA PRO A 108 -2.67 0.95 2.90
C PRO A 108 -1.36 1.63 3.30
N GLY A 109 -0.25 1.19 2.69
CA GLY A 109 1.03 1.86 2.82
C GLY A 109 1.04 3.28 2.23
N ASP A 110 2.06 4.03 2.55
CA ASP A 110 2.29 5.38 2.04
C ASP A 110 3.33 5.42 0.90
N LEU A 111 3.80 6.64 0.55
CA LEU A 111 4.80 6.82 -0.50
C LEU A 111 6.19 6.28 -0.11
N LEU A 112 6.52 6.27 1.18
CA LEU A 112 7.82 5.84 1.71
C LEU A 112 7.83 4.35 2.01
N ASP A 113 6.72 3.81 2.55
CA ASP A 113 6.52 2.39 2.77
C ASP A 113 5.21 1.92 2.11
N PRO A 114 5.26 1.37 0.90
CA PRO A 114 4.07 0.99 0.14
C PRO A 114 3.42 -0.33 0.62
N ARG A 115 3.95 -0.97 1.66
CA ARG A 115 3.41 -2.24 2.17
C ARG A 115 2.05 -2.01 2.83
N THR A 116 1.13 -2.93 2.59
CA THR A 116 -0.18 -2.93 3.26
C THR A 116 -0.06 -3.69 4.57
N ILE A 117 -0.63 -3.14 5.67
CA ILE A 117 -0.71 -3.82 6.96
C ILE A 117 -2.06 -4.56 7.02
N PHE A 118 -2.02 -5.88 7.15
CA PHE A 118 -3.20 -6.67 7.46
C PHE A 118 -3.44 -6.67 8.95
N VAL A 119 -4.69 -6.35 9.32
CA VAL A 119 -5.13 -6.24 10.70
C VAL A 119 -6.15 -7.34 10.98
N SER A 120 -6.01 -8.02 12.10
CA SER A 120 -7.02 -8.93 12.63
C SER A 120 -7.14 -8.76 14.13
N THR A 121 -8.33 -9.00 14.66
CA THR A 121 -8.64 -8.80 16.09
C THR A 121 -9.05 -10.10 16.75
N GLU A 122 -8.72 -10.24 18.03
CA GLU A 122 -9.21 -11.31 18.91
C GLU A 122 -9.67 -10.68 20.22
N VAL A 123 -10.93 -10.91 20.57
CA VAL A 123 -11.59 -10.29 21.74
C VAL A 123 -11.21 -11.04 23.00
N GLY A 124 -10.54 -10.36 23.95
CA GLY A 124 -10.26 -10.83 25.30
C GLY A 124 -11.36 -10.45 26.27
N ALA A 125 -11.18 -10.78 27.56
CA ALA A 125 -12.15 -10.49 28.61
C ALA A 125 -12.24 -8.99 28.94
N SER A 126 -11.11 -8.25 28.86
CA SER A 126 -11.00 -6.83 29.22
C SER A 126 -10.22 -6.01 28.18
N ASP A 127 -9.72 -6.65 27.15
CA ASP A 127 -8.85 -6.10 26.12
C ASP A 127 -9.10 -6.75 24.77
N VAL A 128 -8.44 -6.25 23.74
CA VAL A 128 -8.45 -6.79 22.38
C VAL A 128 -7.01 -7.06 21.95
N ALA A 129 -6.72 -8.29 21.54
CA ALA A 129 -5.49 -8.57 20.85
C ALA A 129 -5.61 -8.16 19.38
N VAL A 130 -4.83 -7.17 18.97
CA VAL A 130 -4.78 -6.67 17.59
C VAL A 130 -3.50 -7.18 16.96
N ARG A 131 -3.64 -7.98 15.92
CA ARG A 131 -2.52 -8.54 15.17
C ARG A 131 -2.32 -7.75 13.89
N GLY A 132 -1.08 -7.31 13.64
CA GLY A 132 -0.65 -6.64 12.42
C GLY A 132 0.48 -7.38 11.73
N SER A 133 0.40 -7.51 10.41
CA SER A 133 1.46 -8.09 9.58
C SER A 133 1.56 -7.34 8.25
N PHE A 134 2.76 -7.19 7.71
CA PHE A 134 2.97 -6.68 6.36
C PHE A 134 2.68 -7.74 5.31
N TRP A 135 2.19 -7.27 4.15
CA TRP A 135 1.97 -8.07 2.95
C TRP A 135 2.65 -7.49 1.74
#